data_2daf4378e05ac8458292ff0445349eb2
#
_entry.id   2daf4378e05ac8458292ff0445349eb2
#
_cell.length_a   1.000
_cell.length_b   1.000
_cell.length_c   1.000
_cell.angle_alpha   90.00
_cell.angle_beta   90.00
_cell.angle_gamma   90.00
#
_symmetry.space_group_name_H-M   'P 1'
#
loop_
_entity.id
_entity.type
_entity.pdbx_description
1 polymer ?
#
loop_
_entity_poly.entity_id
_entity_poly.type
_entity_poly.pdbx_seq_one_letter_code
_entity_poly.pdbx_strand_id
1 'polypeptide(L)'
;MKKTLSSLIRNDIVKLLKQNGFFAIGFSAAAPVDLSWQKKFIKWIENKNHNELKWLERNIEKRFNPLLLYPETRTIISVLHPWPEMKFDETELKIAAYAHGADYHNYLKEQAKPALQLLSNIDSKNTHKFITDSSAVFDRYWAWKAGLGFIGKNGFLINPEIGSRVIIGHIFTSIEFEPDNDIIENKCANCSNCLKNCPTNAFNLDGTIDARKCIACYTIENCGEIPSEISDKNPGWIFGCDICQQVCPFNKKEFETLFSQKMKGNWQTPATANEWLNMTEPEFEKLFADTPLKRAGLNKIKSNILALINQ
;
A
#
# COMPACT_ATOMS: atom_id res chain seq x y z
N MET A 1 -8.63 28.43 -24.92
CA MET A 1 -9.90 27.74 -24.58
C MET A 1 -9.69 26.30 -24.10
N LYS A 2 -9.07 25.38 -24.84
CA LYS A 2 -8.88 23.97 -24.39
C LYS A 2 -8.09 23.83 -23.07
N LYS A 3 -6.98 24.57 -22.89
CA LYS A 3 -6.19 24.56 -21.64
C LYS A 3 -7.01 25.02 -20.42
N THR A 4 -7.86 26.00 -20.57
CA THR A 4 -8.71 26.53 -19.49
C THR A 4 -9.77 25.51 -19.05
N LEU A 5 -10.40 24.80 -19.98
CA LEU A 5 -11.39 23.76 -19.66
C LEU A 5 -10.74 22.55 -18.98
N SER A 6 -9.60 22.06 -19.45
CA SER A 6 -8.85 20.97 -18.82
C SER A 6 -8.45 21.31 -17.38
N SER A 7 -8.02 22.55 -17.14
CA SER A 7 -7.67 23.03 -15.80
C SER A 7 -8.88 23.10 -14.84
N LEU A 8 -10.05 23.51 -15.33
CA LEU A 8 -11.28 23.52 -14.53
C LEU A 8 -11.70 22.10 -14.15
N ILE A 9 -11.73 21.17 -15.11
CA ILE A 9 -12.05 19.76 -14.88
C ILE A 9 -11.07 19.14 -13.87
N ARG A 10 -9.78 19.42 -14.01
CA ARG A 10 -8.76 18.97 -13.07
C ARG A 10 -9.05 19.43 -11.64
N ASN A 11 -9.39 20.71 -11.47
CA ASN A 11 -9.73 21.27 -10.15
C ASN A 11 -10.98 20.60 -9.55
N ASP A 12 -11.98 20.31 -10.37
CA ASP A 12 -13.19 19.61 -9.92
C ASP A 12 -12.85 18.16 -9.48
N ILE A 13 -12.02 17.44 -10.22
CA ILE A 13 -11.54 16.11 -9.83
C ILE A 13 -10.80 16.17 -8.51
N VAL A 14 -9.84 17.08 -8.34
CA VAL A 14 -9.09 17.27 -7.10
C VAL A 14 -10.02 17.57 -5.94
N LYS A 15 -11.00 18.45 -6.13
CA LYS A 15 -12.01 18.81 -5.12
C LYS A 15 -12.83 17.59 -4.72
N LEU A 16 -13.37 16.83 -5.69
CA LEU A 16 -14.15 15.64 -5.43
C LEU A 16 -13.36 14.58 -4.67
N LEU A 17 -12.12 14.31 -5.09
CA LEU A 17 -11.25 13.32 -4.41
C LEU A 17 -10.94 13.77 -2.97
N LYS A 18 -10.61 15.04 -2.74
CA LYS A 18 -10.36 15.56 -1.39
C LYS A 18 -11.60 15.48 -0.49
N GLN A 19 -12.78 15.81 -1.01
CA GLN A 19 -14.06 15.70 -0.29
C GLN A 19 -14.39 14.24 0.08
N ASN A 20 -13.84 13.26 -0.65
CA ASN A 20 -14.02 11.84 -0.41
C ASN A 20 -12.81 11.20 0.32
N GLY A 21 -12.00 12.00 1.02
CA GLY A 21 -10.98 11.51 1.96
C GLY A 21 -9.60 11.29 1.39
N PHE A 22 -9.35 11.54 0.11
CA PHE A 22 -8.00 11.50 -0.42
C PHE A 22 -7.22 12.76 -0.03
N PHE A 23 -6.08 12.57 0.62
CA PHE A 23 -5.26 13.66 1.14
C PHE A 23 -4.47 14.38 0.04
N ALA A 24 -3.78 13.62 -0.79
CA ALA A 24 -2.95 14.14 -1.86
C ALA A 24 -3.34 13.52 -3.20
N ILE A 25 -3.35 14.34 -4.23
CA ILE A 25 -3.70 13.96 -5.59
C ILE A 25 -2.65 14.53 -6.54
N GLY A 26 -2.13 13.71 -7.44
CA GLY A 26 -1.15 14.13 -8.43
C GLY A 26 -1.40 13.46 -9.79
N PHE A 27 -0.93 14.09 -10.83
CA PHE A 27 -1.18 13.71 -12.22
C PHE A 27 0.14 13.39 -12.91
N SER A 28 0.20 12.27 -13.62
CA SER A 28 1.34 11.90 -14.46
C SER A 28 0.88 11.47 -15.85
N ALA A 29 1.66 11.77 -16.87
CA ALA A 29 1.42 11.23 -18.20
C ALA A 29 1.58 9.71 -18.19
N ALA A 30 0.68 8.99 -18.86
CA ALA A 30 0.79 7.56 -19.03
C ALA A 30 1.90 7.24 -20.04
N ALA A 31 2.96 6.60 -19.56
CA ALA A 31 4.14 6.22 -20.33
C ALA A 31 4.76 4.93 -19.75
N PRO A 32 5.67 4.26 -20.46
CA PRO A 32 6.47 3.20 -19.86
C PRO A 32 7.24 3.70 -18.62
N VAL A 33 7.34 2.85 -17.62
CA VAL A 33 8.13 3.10 -16.41
C VAL A 33 9.59 3.39 -16.76
N ASP A 34 10.24 4.30 -16.06
CA ASP A 34 11.63 4.68 -16.30
C ASP A 34 12.57 3.46 -16.24
N LEU A 35 13.53 3.38 -17.18
CA LEU A 35 14.45 2.24 -17.32
C LEU A 35 15.23 1.92 -16.04
N SER A 36 15.55 2.91 -15.22
CA SER A 36 16.24 2.71 -13.95
C SER A 36 15.41 1.87 -12.97
N TRP A 37 14.09 2.09 -12.91
CA TRP A 37 13.17 1.33 -12.10
C TRP A 37 12.96 -0.09 -12.64
N GLN A 38 12.84 -0.22 -13.97
CA GLN A 38 12.73 -1.53 -14.60
C GLN A 38 13.97 -2.40 -14.30
N LYS A 39 15.18 -1.87 -14.50
CA LYS A 39 16.46 -2.56 -14.22
C LYS A 39 16.56 -2.96 -12.75
N LYS A 40 16.18 -2.07 -11.83
CA LYS A 40 16.20 -2.34 -10.38
C LYS A 40 15.25 -3.47 -10.01
N PHE A 41 14.04 -3.48 -10.59
CA PHE A 41 13.07 -4.53 -10.35
C PHE A 41 13.52 -5.88 -10.90
N ILE A 42 14.03 -5.93 -12.14
CA ILE A 42 14.56 -7.16 -12.73
C ILE A 42 15.68 -7.75 -11.87
N LYS A 43 16.68 -6.93 -11.48
CA LYS A 43 17.75 -7.36 -10.60
C LYS A 43 17.24 -7.89 -9.26
N TRP A 44 16.19 -7.28 -8.71
CA TRP A 44 15.57 -7.72 -7.46
C TRP A 44 14.88 -9.10 -7.61
N ILE A 45 14.22 -9.35 -8.75
CA ILE A 45 13.65 -10.66 -9.11
C ILE A 45 14.76 -11.71 -9.31
N GLU A 46 15.78 -11.39 -10.11
CA GLU A 46 16.93 -12.29 -10.39
C GLU A 46 17.65 -12.72 -9.11
N ASN A 47 17.77 -11.82 -8.15
CA ASN A 47 18.34 -12.09 -6.82
C ASN A 47 17.37 -12.88 -5.89
N LYS A 48 16.18 -13.26 -6.36
CA LYS A 48 15.11 -13.93 -5.60
C LYS A 48 14.70 -13.19 -4.32
N ASN A 49 14.89 -11.88 -4.29
CA ASN A 49 14.53 -11.04 -3.14
C ASN A 49 13.02 -10.93 -2.91
N HIS A 50 12.21 -11.37 -3.87
CA HIS A 50 10.75 -11.42 -3.80
C HIS A 50 10.21 -12.64 -3.03
N ASN A 51 11.09 -13.55 -2.54
CA ASN A 51 10.68 -14.78 -1.87
C ASN A 51 9.69 -15.61 -2.74
N GLU A 52 8.64 -16.17 -2.15
CA GLU A 52 7.60 -16.93 -2.83
C GLU A 52 6.50 -16.05 -3.48
N LEU A 53 6.71 -14.74 -3.60
CA LEU A 53 5.79 -13.82 -4.27
C LEU A 53 5.83 -13.99 -5.81
N LYS A 54 5.61 -15.21 -6.30
CA LYS A 54 5.70 -15.59 -7.73
C LYS A 54 4.78 -14.79 -8.65
N TRP A 55 3.74 -14.16 -8.10
CA TRP A 55 2.88 -13.27 -8.85
C TRP A 55 3.61 -12.00 -9.34
N LEU A 56 4.74 -11.63 -8.71
CA LEU A 56 5.60 -10.52 -9.15
C LEU A 56 6.39 -10.86 -10.42
N GLU A 57 6.64 -12.13 -10.68
CA GLU A 57 7.28 -12.60 -11.91
C GLU A 57 6.32 -12.59 -13.12
N ARG A 58 5.01 -12.49 -12.85
CA ARG A 58 3.99 -12.49 -13.89
C ARG A 58 3.69 -11.07 -14.36
N ASN A 59 3.37 -10.94 -15.65
CA ASN A 59 2.94 -9.67 -16.25
C ASN A 59 3.95 -8.53 -16.06
N ILE A 60 5.26 -8.82 -16.07
CA ILE A 60 6.34 -7.84 -15.91
C ILE A 60 6.22 -6.74 -16.96
N GLU A 61 5.94 -7.11 -18.22
CA GLU A 61 5.76 -6.16 -19.33
C GLU A 61 4.61 -5.18 -19.05
N LYS A 62 3.47 -5.69 -18.56
CA LYS A 62 2.32 -4.84 -18.19
C LYS A 62 2.66 -3.94 -17.00
N ARG A 63 3.46 -4.44 -16.05
CA ARG A 63 3.93 -3.67 -14.92
C ARG A 63 4.86 -2.53 -15.35
N PHE A 64 5.67 -2.76 -16.40
CA PHE A 64 6.55 -1.74 -16.96
C PHE A 64 5.82 -0.79 -17.91
N ASN A 65 4.70 -1.19 -18.47
CA ASN A 65 3.95 -0.35 -19.39
C ASN A 65 2.44 -0.43 -19.10
N PRO A 66 1.87 0.57 -18.41
CA PRO A 66 0.45 0.59 -18.07
C PRO A 66 -0.46 0.63 -19.30
N LEU A 67 0.04 1.06 -20.46
CA LEU A 67 -0.73 1.07 -21.73
C LEU A 67 -1.02 -0.36 -22.22
N LEU A 68 -0.27 -1.37 -21.77
CA LEU A 68 -0.62 -2.78 -22.04
C LEU A 68 -1.78 -3.30 -21.18
N LEU A 69 -2.11 -2.61 -20.09
CA LEU A 69 -3.30 -2.89 -19.26
C LEU A 69 -4.50 -2.06 -19.72
N TYR A 70 -4.27 -0.80 -20.01
CA TYR A 70 -5.29 0.20 -20.34
C TYR A 70 -4.81 1.05 -21.52
N PRO A 71 -4.97 0.59 -22.78
CA PRO A 71 -4.37 1.21 -23.98
C PRO A 71 -4.79 2.65 -24.23
N GLU A 72 -6.02 3.00 -23.84
CA GLU A 72 -6.56 4.35 -24.06
C GLU A 72 -6.09 5.38 -23.01
N THR A 73 -5.31 4.95 -22.02
CA THR A 73 -4.87 5.84 -20.94
C THR A 73 -3.94 6.92 -21.45
N ARG A 74 -4.22 8.17 -21.09
CA ARG A 74 -3.38 9.34 -21.33
C ARG A 74 -2.81 9.90 -20.04
N THR A 75 -3.58 9.83 -18.96
CA THR A 75 -3.17 10.31 -17.64
C THR A 75 -3.41 9.24 -16.57
N ILE A 76 -2.48 9.13 -15.64
CA ILE A 76 -2.61 8.37 -14.41
C ILE A 76 -2.73 9.39 -13.27
N ILE A 77 -3.90 9.43 -12.62
CA ILE A 77 -4.14 10.26 -11.44
C ILE A 77 -3.85 9.43 -10.21
N SER A 78 -2.76 9.72 -9.53
CA SER A 78 -2.38 9.05 -8.29
C SER A 78 -2.98 9.75 -7.09
N VAL A 79 -3.41 8.98 -6.10
CA VAL A 79 -4.04 9.49 -4.89
C VAL A 79 -3.44 8.81 -3.65
N LEU A 80 -3.35 9.56 -2.55
CA LEU A 80 -2.94 9.05 -1.24
C LEU A 80 -4.09 9.13 -0.27
N HIS A 81 -4.35 8.01 0.41
CA HIS A 81 -5.32 7.93 1.48
C HIS A 81 -4.61 7.54 2.78
N PRO A 82 -4.57 8.41 3.82
CA PRO A 82 -3.89 8.10 5.07
C PRO A 82 -4.69 7.09 5.92
N TRP A 83 -4.00 6.27 6.71
CA TRP A 83 -4.59 5.49 7.79
C TRP A 83 -4.01 5.90 9.15
N PRO A 84 -4.77 5.67 10.25
CA PRO A 84 -4.34 6.09 11.59
C PRO A 84 -3.17 5.27 12.10
N GLU A 85 -2.47 5.82 13.09
CA GLU A 85 -1.55 5.07 13.92
C GLU A 85 -2.31 4.13 14.86
N MET A 86 -1.78 2.91 15.01
CA MET A 86 -2.18 2.00 16.08
C MET A 86 -1.05 1.94 17.12
N LYS A 87 -1.43 2.07 18.39
CA LYS A 87 -0.52 1.84 19.53
C LYS A 87 -0.74 0.40 20.00
N PHE A 88 0.34 -0.34 20.19
CA PHE A 88 0.30 -1.73 20.64
C PHE A 88 1.02 -1.82 21.97
N ASP A 89 0.46 -2.58 22.91
CA ASP A 89 1.16 -3.01 24.11
C ASP A 89 2.19 -4.08 23.75
N GLU A 90 3.30 -4.15 24.50
CA GLU A 90 4.41 -5.08 24.21
C GLU A 90 4.00 -6.56 24.29
N THR A 91 2.94 -6.84 25.05
CA THR A 91 2.42 -8.20 25.32
C THR A 91 1.34 -8.65 24.33
N GLU A 92 0.86 -7.78 23.44
CA GLU A 92 -0.26 -8.07 22.55
C GLU A 92 0.19 -8.71 21.24
N LEU A 93 -0.67 -9.57 20.69
CA LEU A 93 -0.58 -10.02 19.29
C LEU A 93 -0.88 -8.85 18.35
N LYS A 94 0.04 -8.57 17.42
CA LYS A 94 0.03 -7.35 16.62
C LYS A 94 -0.46 -7.61 15.21
N ILE A 95 -1.34 -6.72 14.75
CA ILE A 95 -1.82 -6.65 13.37
C ILE A 95 -1.41 -5.28 12.81
N ALA A 96 -0.89 -5.24 11.59
CA ALA A 96 -0.49 -3.98 10.97
C ALA A 96 -1.64 -2.97 10.90
N ALA A 97 -1.34 -1.70 11.15
CA ALA A 97 -2.33 -0.64 11.33
C ALA A 97 -3.31 -0.51 10.14
N TYR A 98 -2.84 -0.70 8.92
CA TYR A 98 -3.68 -0.62 7.72
C TYR A 98 -4.77 -1.69 7.66
N ALA A 99 -4.60 -2.79 8.41
CA ALA A 99 -5.53 -3.92 8.42
C ALA A 99 -6.60 -3.83 9.54
N HIS A 100 -6.54 -2.79 10.36
CA HIS A 100 -7.54 -2.52 11.38
C HIS A 100 -8.74 -1.76 10.80
N GLY A 101 -9.66 -2.47 10.19
CA GLY A 101 -10.89 -1.88 9.66
C GLY A 101 -11.35 -2.50 8.36
N ALA A 102 -12.19 -1.78 7.62
CA ALA A 102 -12.74 -2.25 6.36
C ALA A 102 -11.66 -2.48 5.31
N ASP A 103 -11.92 -3.39 4.38
CA ASP A 103 -11.05 -3.63 3.24
C ASP A 103 -10.91 -2.36 2.40
N TYR A 104 -9.69 -1.81 2.40
CA TYR A 104 -9.37 -0.57 1.71
C TYR A 104 -9.60 -0.65 0.19
N HIS A 105 -9.53 -1.83 -0.43
CA HIS A 105 -9.80 -1.99 -1.85
C HIS A 105 -11.22 -1.57 -2.22
N ASN A 106 -12.20 -2.06 -1.48
CA ASN A 106 -13.60 -1.73 -1.69
C ASN A 106 -13.88 -0.29 -1.28
N TYR A 107 -13.38 0.10 -0.10
CA TYR A 107 -13.61 1.44 0.43
C TYR A 107 -13.08 2.52 -0.51
N LEU A 108 -11.82 2.47 -0.93
CA LEU A 108 -11.23 3.51 -1.80
C LEU A 108 -11.88 3.55 -3.18
N LYS A 109 -12.31 2.40 -3.70
CA LYS A 109 -13.06 2.32 -4.95
C LYS A 109 -14.38 3.10 -4.85
N GLU A 110 -15.11 2.96 -3.74
CA GLU A 110 -16.32 3.73 -3.49
C GLU A 110 -16.03 5.24 -3.38
N GLN A 111 -14.96 5.61 -2.66
CA GLN A 111 -14.57 7.02 -2.53
C GLN A 111 -14.14 7.65 -3.86
N ALA A 112 -13.63 6.88 -4.80
CA ALA A 112 -13.23 7.36 -6.13
C ALA A 112 -14.41 7.51 -7.11
N LYS A 113 -15.58 6.91 -6.83
CA LYS A 113 -16.76 6.91 -7.74
C LYS A 113 -17.18 8.30 -8.23
N PRO A 114 -17.27 9.36 -7.39
CA PRO A 114 -17.67 10.67 -7.88
C PRO A 114 -16.72 11.24 -8.94
N ALA A 115 -15.41 11.03 -8.77
CA ALA A 115 -14.42 11.47 -9.76
C ALA A 115 -14.51 10.63 -11.05
N LEU A 116 -14.71 9.31 -10.94
CA LEU A 116 -14.93 8.44 -12.10
C LEU A 116 -16.19 8.81 -12.87
N GLN A 117 -17.26 9.15 -12.17
CA GLN A 117 -18.50 9.60 -12.80
C GLN A 117 -18.30 10.90 -13.58
N LEU A 118 -17.58 11.87 -13.00
CA LEU A 118 -17.25 13.11 -13.69
C LEU A 118 -16.44 12.83 -14.97
N LEU A 119 -15.40 11.99 -14.90
CA LEU A 119 -14.60 11.60 -16.06
C LEU A 119 -15.46 10.92 -17.14
N SER A 120 -16.35 10.00 -16.75
CA SER A 120 -17.25 9.29 -17.68
C SER A 120 -18.27 10.21 -18.34
N ASN A 121 -18.71 11.26 -17.66
CA ASN A 121 -19.61 12.27 -18.25
C ASN A 121 -18.89 13.11 -19.32
N ILE A 122 -17.57 13.28 -19.19
CA ILE A 122 -16.75 14.04 -20.14
C ILE A 122 -16.33 13.17 -21.35
N ASP A 123 -15.93 11.94 -21.09
CA ASP A 123 -15.53 10.97 -22.09
C ASP A 123 -16.23 9.62 -21.85
N SER A 124 -17.45 9.52 -22.33
CA SER A 124 -18.29 8.33 -22.20
C SER A 124 -17.88 7.16 -23.12
N LYS A 125 -16.97 7.39 -24.07
CA LYS A 125 -16.53 6.38 -25.03
C LYS A 125 -15.44 5.47 -24.49
N ASN A 126 -14.68 5.97 -23.52
CA ASN A 126 -13.56 5.28 -22.92
C ASN A 126 -13.82 4.90 -21.46
N THR A 127 -13.11 3.89 -20.98
CA THR A 127 -13.23 3.43 -19.60
C THR A 127 -12.26 4.18 -18.70
N HIS A 128 -12.78 4.77 -17.61
CA HIS A 128 -11.97 5.33 -16.54
C HIS A 128 -11.95 4.35 -15.38
N LYS A 129 -10.77 3.99 -14.87
CA LYS A 129 -10.63 2.87 -13.94
C LYS A 129 -9.83 3.24 -12.71
N PHE A 130 -10.43 3.03 -11.53
CA PHE A 130 -9.72 3.11 -10.27
C PHE A 130 -9.12 1.75 -9.90
N ILE A 131 -7.87 1.74 -9.49
CA ILE A 131 -7.18 0.58 -8.95
C ILE A 131 -6.39 0.95 -7.70
N THR A 132 -6.25 -0.01 -6.81
CA THR A 132 -5.35 0.05 -5.65
C THR A 132 -4.87 -1.37 -5.37
N ASP A 133 -3.57 -1.61 -5.34
CA ASP A 133 -2.91 -2.88 -5.02
C ASP A 133 -3.45 -4.16 -5.74
N SER A 134 -4.25 -4.00 -6.78
CA SER A 134 -4.99 -5.10 -7.42
C SER A 134 -4.60 -5.39 -8.87
N SER A 135 -3.57 -4.74 -9.39
CA SER A 135 -3.14 -4.84 -10.79
C SER A 135 -1.62 -4.89 -10.94
N ALA A 136 -1.15 -5.32 -12.11
CA ALA A 136 0.27 -5.32 -12.43
C ALA A 136 0.77 -3.88 -12.70
N VAL A 137 0.80 -3.05 -11.65
CA VAL A 137 1.19 -1.64 -11.68
C VAL A 137 2.23 -1.39 -10.59
N PHE A 138 3.15 -0.47 -10.82
CA PHE A 138 4.07 0.01 -9.80
C PHE A 138 3.46 1.19 -9.04
N ASP A 139 2.62 0.92 -8.02
CA ASP A 139 1.89 1.96 -7.30
C ASP A 139 2.81 3.05 -6.74
N ARG A 140 3.90 2.67 -6.08
CA ARG A 140 4.88 3.62 -5.51
C ARG A 140 5.58 4.46 -6.57
N TYR A 141 5.87 3.88 -7.74
CA TYR A 141 6.46 4.61 -8.87
C TYR A 141 5.52 5.70 -9.39
N TRP A 142 4.25 5.35 -9.64
CA TRP A 142 3.30 6.31 -10.19
C TRP A 142 2.96 7.42 -9.20
N ALA A 143 2.85 7.10 -7.91
CA ALA A 143 2.65 8.10 -6.87
C ALA A 143 3.88 9.03 -6.72
N TRP A 144 5.10 8.48 -6.80
CA TRP A 144 6.34 9.27 -6.85
C TRP A 144 6.42 10.13 -8.11
N LYS A 145 6.10 9.57 -9.28
CA LYS A 145 6.10 10.28 -10.57
C LYS A 145 5.08 11.42 -10.60
N ALA A 146 3.99 11.29 -9.87
CA ALA A 146 2.95 12.31 -9.71
C ALA A 146 3.28 13.33 -8.58
N GLY A 147 4.51 13.34 -8.04
CA GLY A 147 4.94 14.31 -7.02
C GLY A 147 4.34 14.12 -5.63
N LEU A 148 3.77 12.95 -5.31
CA LEU A 148 3.07 12.74 -4.05
C LEU A 148 3.99 12.41 -2.87
N GLY A 149 5.26 12.15 -3.12
CA GLY A 149 6.23 11.81 -2.10
C GLY A 149 7.55 11.33 -2.69
N PHE A 150 8.45 10.91 -1.82
CA PHE A 150 9.72 10.30 -2.21
C PHE A 150 9.80 8.85 -1.73
N ILE A 151 10.66 8.03 -2.35
CA ILE A 151 10.87 6.66 -1.91
C ILE A 151 11.90 6.64 -0.79
N GLY A 152 11.47 6.23 0.41
CA GLY A 152 12.31 6.14 1.59
C GLY A 152 13.27 4.95 1.56
N LYS A 153 14.23 4.93 2.50
CA LYS A 153 15.15 3.79 2.69
C LYS A 153 14.43 2.50 3.10
N ASN A 154 13.21 2.60 3.63
CA ASN A 154 12.33 1.48 3.92
C ASN A 154 11.51 1.00 2.70
N GLY A 155 11.75 1.57 1.52
CA GLY A 155 11.06 1.20 0.29
C GLY A 155 9.62 1.72 0.16
N PHE A 156 9.08 2.41 1.16
CA PHE A 156 7.75 3.03 1.08
C PHE A 156 7.81 4.39 0.37
N LEU A 157 6.69 4.77 -0.23
CA LEU A 157 6.44 6.17 -0.57
C LEU A 157 6.24 6.95 0.73
N ILE A 158 6.97 8.05 0.90
CA ILE A 158 6.87 8.93 2.06
C ILE A 158 6.42 10.31 1.57
N ASN A 159 5.21 10.70 1.94
CA ASN A 159 4.76 12.07 1.75
C ASN A 159 5.33 12.95 2.87
N PRO A 160 5.89 14.14 2.58
CA PRO A 160 6.52 14.99 3.59
C PRO A 160 5.59 15.45 4.71
N GLU A 161 4.29 15.53 4.47
CA GLU A 161 3.29 16.02 5.42
C GLU A 161 2.69 14.90 6.28
N ILE A 162 2.34 13.76 5.66
CA ILE A 162 1.58 12.66 6.30
C ILE A 162 2.39 11.37 6.47
N GLY A 163 3.65 11.35 6.02
CA GLY A 163 4.51 10.17 6.15
C GLY A 163 4.20 9.06 5.15
N SER A 164 4.46 7.82 5.57
CA SER A 164 4.29 6.61 4.74
C SER A 164 3.05 5.78 5.10
N ARG A 165 2.25 6.22 6.08
CA ARG A 165 1.00 5.55 6.46
C ARG A 165 -0.11 5.94 5.50
N VAL A 166 0.05 5.55 4.25
CA VAL A 166 -0.85 5.88 3.15
C VAL A 166 -1.14 4.66 2.28
N ILE A 167 -2.37 4.52 1.86
CA ILE A 167 -2.75 3.62 0.76
C ILE A 167 -2.68 4.44 -0.53
N ILE A 168 -2.09 3.84 -1.56
CA ILE A 168 -1.94 4.44 -2.87
C ILE A 168 -3.04 3.91 -3.77
N GLY A 169 -3.74 4.80 -4.46
CA GLY A 169 -4.67 4.44 -5.54
C GLY A 169 -4.35 5.19 -6.81
N HIS A 170 -4.88 4.70 -7.93
CA HIS A 170 -4.70 5.31 -9.24
C HIS A 170 -5.99 5.31 -10.02
N ILE A 171 -6.28 6.43 -10.71
CA ILE A 171 -7.30 6.49 -11.75
C ILE A 171 -6.58 6.53 -13.10
N PHE A 172 -6.84 5.53 -13.93
CA PHE A 172 -6.42 5.48 -15.33
C PHE A 172 -7.49 6.13 -16.17
N THR A 173 -7.15 7.19 -16.93
CA THR A 173 -8.10 7.95 -17.73
C THR A 173 -7.56 8.24 -19.11
N SER A 174 -8.45 8.21 -20.12
CA SER A 174 -8.19 8.63 -21.50
C SER A 174 -8.10 10.15 -21.66
N ILE A 175 -8.55 10.90 -20.66
CA ILE A 175 -8.47 12.36 -20.69
C ILE A 175 -7.03 12.79 -20.38
N GLU A 176 -6.51 13.67 -21.25
CA GLU A 176 -5.18 14.25 -21.09
C GLU A 176 -5.23 15.45 -20.14
N PHE A 177 -4.44 15.36 -19.06
CA PHE A 177 -4.20 16.46 -18.12
C PHE A 177 -2.72 16.81 -18.11
N GLU A 178 -2.41 18.08 -17.83
CA GLU A 178 -1.04 18.54 -17.60
C GLU A 178 -0.45 17.77 -16.41
N PRO A 179 0.69 17.08 -16.56
CA PRO A 179 1.29 16.32 -15.47
C PRO A 179 1.91 17.24 -14.42
N ASP A 180 1.92 16.77 -13.16
CA ASP A 180 2.72 17.37 -12.11
C ASP A 180 4.17 16.89 -12.27
N ASN A 181 5.10 17.83 -12.38
CA ASN A 181 6.51 17.51 -12.63
C ASN A 181 7.39 17.71 -11.38
N ASP A 182 6.80 18.00 -10.24
CA ASP A 182 7.50 18.30 -8.99
C ASP A 182 7.91 17.01 -8.24
N ILE A 183 8.88 16.29 -8.81
CA ILE A 183 9.43 15.10 -8.15
C ILE A 183 10.12 15.52 -6.86
N ILE A 184 9.66 14.96 -5.74
CA ILE A 184 10.22 15.22 -4.42
C ILE A 184 11.49 14.39 -4.24
N GLU A 185 12.61 15.07 -3.96
CA GLU A 185 13.88 14.42 -3.65
C GLU A 185 13.81 13.62 -2.34
N ASN A 186 14.63 12.56 -2.24
CA ASN A 186 14.68 11.73 -1.05
C ASN A 186 15.17 12.53 0.18
N LYS A 187 14.31 12.69 1.17
CA LYS A 187 14.57 13.43 2.41
C LYS A 187 15.07 12.55 3.57
N CYS A 188 15.39 11.28 3.35
CA CYS A 188 15.95 10.43 4.41
C CYS A 188 17.33 10.87 4.88
N ALA A 189 18.11 11.56 4.05
CA ALA A 189 19.45 12.06 4.36
C ALA A 189 20.29 11.01 5.16
N ASN A 190 20.79 11.38 6.34
CA ASN A 190 21.56 10.50 7.22
C ASN A 190 20.69 9.60 8.14
N CYS A 191 19.36 9.71 8.08
CA CYS A 191 18.47 8.87 8.87
C CYS A 191 18.59 7.39 8.45
N SER A 192 18.66 6.50 9.44
CA SER A 192 18.71 5.05 9.24
C SER A 192 17.84 4.29 10.25
N ASN A 193 16.83 4.97 10.85
CA ASN A 193 16.01 4.37 11.90
C ASN A 193 15.32 3.09 11.44
N CYS A 194 14.69 3.08 10.26
CA CYS A 194 14.03 1.88 9.72
C CYS A 194 15.00 0.71 9.51
N LEU A 195 16.23 1.00 9.07
CA LEU A 195 17.27 -0.02 8.84
C LEU A 195 17.73 -0.63 10.16
N LYS A 196 18.01 0.22 11.17
CA LYS A 196 18.52 -0.21 12.48
C LYS A 196 17.49 -0.93 13.34
N ASN A 197 16.21 -0.62 13.17
CA ASN A 197 15.13 -1.20 13.97
C ASN A 197 14.43 -2.39 13.29
N CYS A 198 14.82 -2.75 12.06
CA CYS A 198 14.31 -3.97 11.44
C CYS A 198 14.93 -5.19 12.14
N PRO A 199 14.15 -6.01 12.88
CA PRO A 199 14.70 -7.08 13.70
C PRO A 199 15.35 -8.17 12.86
N THR A 200 14.93 -8.32 11.61
CA THR A 200 15.39 -9.34 10.67
C THR A 200 16.35 -8.81 9.60
N ASN A 201 16.71 -7.51 9.66
CA ASN A 201 17.60 -6.87 8.69
C ASN A 201 17.17 -7.08 7.23
N ALA A 202 15.88 -6.83 6.95
CA ALA A 202 15.28 -7.09 5.63
C ALA A 202 15.65 -6.05 4.56
N PHE A 203 16.38 -4.98 4.87
CA PHE A 203 16.69 -3.91 3.92
C PHE A 203 18.05 -4.12 3.25
N ASN A 204 18.06 -4.02 1.92
CA ASN A 204 19.28 -4.03 1.13
C ASN A 204 19.90 -2.62 1.05
N LEU A 205 21.21 -2.57 0.78
CA LEU A 205 21.95 -1.31 0.66
C LEU A 205 21.46 -0.42 -0.50
N ASP A 206 20.83 -1.01 -1.52
CA ASP A 206 20.28 -0.32 -2.67
C ASP A 206 18.87 0.26 -2.42
N GLY A 207 18.35 0.13 -1.18
CA GLY A 207 17.02 0.59 -0.77
C GLY A 207 15.88 -0.33 -1.24
N THR A 208 16.17 -1.57 -1.63
CA THR A 208 15.16 -2.63 -1.82
C THR A 208 14.98 -3.43 -0.53
N ILE A 209 13.93 -4.24 -0.50
CA ILE A 209 13.63 -5.14 0.62
C ILE A 209 13.90 -6.58 0.18
N ASP A 210 14.61 -7.35 0.99
CA ASP A 210 14.66 -8.79 0.86
C ASP A 210 13.44 -9.40 1.55
N ALA A 211 12.45 -9.80 0.76
CA ALA A 211 11.19 -10.35 1.26
C ALA A 211 11.39 -11.66 2.03
N ARG A 212 12.50 -12.39 1.79
CA ARG A 212 12.87 -13.59 2.56
C ARG A 212 13.20 -13.31 4.03
N LYS A 213 13.41 -12.04 4.36
CA LYS A 213 13.71 -11.58 5.71
C LYS A 213 12.59 -10.72 6.30
N CYS A 214 11.57 -10.35 5.51
CA CYS A 214 10.53 -9.43 5.96
C CYS A 214 9.42 -10.17 6.72
N ILE A 215 9.19 -9.84 7.99
CA ILE A 215 8.10 -10.38 8.80
C ILE A 215 6.75 -10.21 8.10
N ALA A 216 6.48 -9.03 7.51
CA ALA A 216 5.23 -8.77 6.82
C ALA A 216 5.02 -9.70 5.61
N CYS A 217 6.08 -10.07 4.89
CA CYS A 217 5.97 -11.02 3.78
C CYS A 217 5.45 -12.38 4.26
N TYR A 218 6.02 -12.90 5.35
CA TYR A 218 5.61 -14.20 5.88
C TYR A 218 4.23 -14.17 6.54
N THR A 219 3.88 -13.08 7.19
CA THR A 219 2.63 -13.02 7.97
C THR A 219 1.40 -12.62 7.16
N ILE A 220 1.59 -11.96 6.01
CA ILE A 220 0.49 -11.59 5.09
C ILE A 220 0.37 -12.59 3.94
N GLU A 221 1.50 -12.88 3.28
CA GLU A 221 1.52 -13.65 2.04
C GLU A 221 1.72 -15.15 2.33
N ASN A 222 1.35 -15.97 1.37
CA ASN A 222 1.54 -17.42 1.51
C ASN A 222 2.95 -17.83 1.10
N CYS A 223 3.94 -17.41 1.89
CA CYS A 223 5.37 -17.68 1.68
C CYS A 223 5.85 -18.99 2.36
N GLY A 224 4.95 -19.93 2.64
CA GLY A 224 5.26 -21.16 3.37
C GLY A 224 5.36 -20.94 4.89
N GLU A 225 6.04 -21.85 5.58
CA GLU A 225 6.31 -21.77 7.01
C GLU A 225 7.26 -20.60 7.33
N ILE A 226 7.06 -19.97 8.48
CA ILE A 226 7.96 -18.91 8.93
C ILE A 226 9.24 -19.56 9.45
N PRO A 227 10.43 -19.28 8.86
CA PRO A 227 11.68 -19.81 9.38
C PRO A 227 11.94 -19.36 10.82
N SER A 228 12.59 -20.22 11.63
CA SER A 228 12.88 -19.90 13.05
C SER A 228 13.68 -18.60 13.20
N GLU A 229 14.63 -18.34 12.32
CA GLU A 229 15.41 -17.10 12.29
C GLU A 229 14.58 -15.83 12.09
N ILE A 230 13.34 -15.95 11.57
CA ILE A 230 12.37 -14.86 11.42
C ILE A 230 11.39 -14.86 12.58
N SER A 231 10.84 -16.03 12.97
CA SER A 231 9.90 -16.13 14.09
C SER A 231 10.54 -15.66 15.40
N ASP A 232 11.76 -16.11 15.74
CA ASP A 232 12.50 -15.75 16.96
C ASP A 232 12.74 -14.24 17.12
N LYS A 233 12.73 -13.51 15.99
CA LYS A 233 12.91 -12.06 15.96
C LYS A 233 11.60 -11.28 15.78
N ASN A 234 10.49 -11.98 15.69
CA ASN A 234 9.19 -11.36 15.49
C ASN A 234 8.56 -10.96 16.83
N PRO A 235 8.43 -9.66 17.16
CA PRO A 235 7.94 -9.20 18.45
C PRO A 235 6.39 -9.23 18.53
N GLY A 236 5.75 -10.31 18.08
CA GLY A 236 4.30 -10.51 18.22
C GLY A 236 3.45 -10.17 16.98
N TRP A 237 4.01 -9.90 15.82
CA TRP A 237 3.24 -9.63 14.61
C TRP A 237 2.63 -10.91 14.03
N ILE A 238 1.30 -11.01 14.08
CA ILE A 238 0.53 -12.12 13.50
C ILE A 238 0.01 -11.80 12.09
N PHE A 239 -0.04 -10.51 11.71
CA PHE A 239 -0.41 -10.07 10.38
C PHE A 239 0.27 -8.72 10.05
N GLY A 240 1.12 -8.70 9.04
CA GLY A 240 1.92 -7.52 8.69
C GLY A 240 3.06 -7.23 9.66
N CYS A 241 3.65 -6.06 9.55
CA CYS A 241 4.68 -5.53 10.46
C CYS A 241 4.89 -4.05 10.19
N ASP A 242 4.71 -3.20 11.20
CA ASP A 242 4.81 -1.75 11.06
C ASP A 242 6.09 -1.17 11.64
N ILE A 243 7.05 -1.98 12.13
CA ILE A 243 8.26 -1.50 12.85
C ILE A 243 9.00 -0.40 12.06
N CYS A 244 9.26 -0.64 10.78
CA CYS A 244 10.00 0.33 9.95
C CYS A 244 9.21 1.63 9.69
N GLN A 245 7.89 1.60 9.80
CA GLN A 245 7.02 2.77 9.71
C GLN A 245 6.90 3.49 11.05
N GLN A 246 6.80 2.76 12.17
CA GLN A 246 6.70 3.31 13.52
C GLN A 246 7.91 4.17 13.89
N VAL A 247 9.11 3.75 13.49
CA VAL A 247 10.36 4.48 13.77
C VAL A 247 10.68 5.59 12.78
N CYS A 248 9.86 5.74 11.73
CA CYS A 248 10.08 6.76 10.71
C CYS A 248 9.72 8.16 11.22
N PRO A 249 10.65 9.13 11.18
CA PRO A 249 10.36 10.47 11.68
C PRO A 249 9.27 11.22 10.92
N PHE A 250 8.97 10.81 9.69
CA PHE A 250 7.87 11.38 8.89
C PHE A 250 6.49 10.89 9.35
N ASN A 251 6.40 9.81 10.13
CA ASN A 251 5.15 9.25 10.64
C ASN A 251 4.78 9.74 12.06
N LYS A 252 5.47 10.76 12.59
CA LYS A 252 5.24 11.27 13.95
C LYS A 252 4.00 12.15 14.10
N LYS A 253 3.39 12.58 13.00
CA LYS A 253 2.16 13.37 13.04
C LYS A 253 0.97 12.43 13.14
N GLU A 254 0.16 12.59 14.16
CA GLU A 254 -1.16 11.94 14.23
C GLU A 254 -2.07 12.63 13.20
N PHE A 255 -2.52 11.86 12.23
CA PHE A 255 -3.56 12.28 11.31
C PHE A 255 -4.88 11.63 11.74
N GLU A 256 -5.67 12.35 12.51
CA GLU A 256 -7.09 12.04 12.62
C GLU A 256 -7.78 12.49 11.34
N THR A 257 -8.12 11.56 10.49
CA THR A 257 -8.99 11.82 9.36
C THR A 257 -10.41 11.34 9.68
N LEU A 258 -11.44 11.96 9.06
CA LEU A 258 -12.81 11.44 9.05
C LEU A 258 -12.87 9.96 8.62
N PHE A 259 -11.86 9.49 7.91
CA PHE A 259 -11.67 8.13 7.45
C PHE A 259 -11.24 7.17 8.58
N SER A 260 -10.38 7.60 9.49
CA SER A 260 -9.99 6.77 10.63
C SER A 260 -11.19 6.38 11.49
N GLN A 261 -12.20 7.25 11.56
CA GLN A 261 -13.45 6.96 12.24
C GLN A 261 -14.35 5.99 11.45
N LYS A 262 -14.38 6.08 10.11
CA LYS A 262 -15.19 5.22 9.24
C LYS A 262 -14.56 3.86 8.98
N MET A 263 -13.23 3.77 8.98
CA MET A 263 -12.52 2.48 8.88
C MET A 263 -12.42 1.73 10.20
N LYS A 264 -12.63 2.37 11.34
CA LYS A 264 -12.75 1.65 12.60
C LYS A 264 -13.99 0.76 12.52
N GLY A 265 -13.81 -0.44 11.99
CA GLY A 265 -14.83 -1.48 12.08
C GLY A 265 -15.12 -1.77 13.57
N ASN A 266 -16.37 -2.12 13.87
CA ASN A 266 -16.79 -2.54 15.22
C ASN A 266 -16.28 -3.95 15.59
N TRP A 267 -15.20 -4.43 14.95
CA TRP A 267 -14.67 -5.74 15.27
C TRP A 267 -13.70 -5.66 16.44
N GLN A 268 -13.91 -6.55 17.38
CA GLN A 268 -13.01 -6.74 18.51
C GLN A 268 -11.96 -7.78 18.10
N THR A 269 -10.72 -7.33 18.02
CA THR A 269 -9.59 -8.26 17.83
C THR A 269 -9.53 -9.19 19.04
N PRO A 270 -9.46 -10.53 18.85
CA PRO A 270 -9.20 -11.42 19.97
C PRO A 270 -7.95 -11.00 20.73
N ALA A 271 -8.06 -10.91 22.05
CA ALA A 271 -6.99 -10.38 22.88
C ALA A 271 -5.85 -11.39 23.12
N THR A 272 -6.14 -12.68 23.00
CA THR A 272 -5.21 -13.75 23.34
C THR A 272 -4.96 -14.73 22.20
N ALA A 273 -3.80 -15.38 22.21
CA ALA A 273 -3.49 -16.46 21.27
C ALA A 273 -4.51 -17.59 21.34
N ASN A 274 -5.00 -17.92 22.55
CA ASN A 274 -5.96 -18.99 22.75
C ASN A 274 -7.32 -18.70 22.08
N GLU A 275 -7.80 -17.46 22.13
CA GLU A 275 -9.03 -17.05 21.43
C GLU A 275 -8.88 -17.20 19.91
N TRP A 276 -7.74 -16.80 19.35
CA TRP A 276 -7.45 -16.98 17.93
C TRP A 276 -7.36 -18.46 17.53
N LEU A 277 -6.67 -19.27 18.33
CA LEU A 277 -6.45 -20.69 18.02
C LEU A 277 -7.75 -21.49 18.12
N ASN A 278 -8.66 -21.13 19.03
CA ASN A 278 -9.96 -21.77 19.18
C ASN A 278 -11.06 -21.22 18.25
N MET A 279 -10.81 -20.09 17.58
CA MET A 279 -11.77 -19.50 16.64
C MET A 279 -12.10 -20.47 15.50
N THR A 280 -13.37 -20.55 15.13
CA THR A 280 -13.86 -21.33 13.98
C THR A 280 -13.91 -20.50 12.70
N GLU A 281 -13.92 -21.13 11.54
CA GLU A 281 -14.07 -20.43 10.24
C GLU A 281 -15.35 -19.58 10.18
N PRO A 282 -16.55 -20.02 10.63
CA PRO A 282 -17.73 -19.16 10.66
C PRO A 282 -17.59 -17.92 11.54
N GLU A 283 -16.91 -18.04 12.70
CA GLU A 283 -16.64 -16.90 13.58
C GLU A 283 -15.68 -15.92 12.92
N PHE A 284 -14.61 -16.43 12.31
CA PHE A 284 -13.65 -15.61 11.57
C PHE A 284 -14.31 -14.87 10.41
N GLU A 285 -15.11 -15.57 9.60
CA GLU A 285 -15.82 -14.94 8.49
C GLU A 285 -16.80 -13.87 8.99
N LYS A 286 -17.50 -14.10 10.09
CA LYS A 286 -18.40 -13.11 10.69
C LYS A 286 -17.68 -11.85 11.14
N LEU A 287 -16.45 -11.97 11.69
CA LEU A 287 -15.69 -10.86 12.24
C LEU A 287 -14.86 -10.12 11.17
N PHE A 288 -14.30 -10.86 10.21
CA PHE A 288 -13.25 -10.35 9.34
C PHE A 288 -13.58 -10.39 7.83
N ALA A 289 -14.84 -10.70 7.44
CA ALA A 289 -15.27 -10.80 6.03
C ALA A 289 -14.91 -9.58 5.18
N ASP A 290 -15.06 -8.38 5.74
CA ASP A 290 -14.80 -7.11 5.06
C ASP A 290 -13.49 -6.45 5.49
N THR A 291 -12.51 -7.25 5.91
CA THR A 291 -11.20 -6.76 6.35
C THR A 291 -10.07 -7.34 5.49
N PRO A 292 -8.87 -6.72 5.48
CA PRO A 292 -7.70 -7.29 4.81
C PRO A 292 -7.28 -8.68 5.32
N LEU A 293 -7.64 -9.05 6.57
CA LEU A 293 -7.31 -10.34 7.17
C LEU A 293 -8.00 -11.50 6.43
N LYS A 294 -9.16 -11.27 5.84
CA LYS A 294 -9.88 -12.28 5.05
C LYS A 294 -9.02 -12.90 3.96
N ARG A 295 -8.17 -12.10 3.32
CA ARG A 295 -7.28 -12.57 2.25
C ARG A 295 -6.28 -13.61 2.75
N ALA A 296 -5.75 -13.45 3.96
CA ALA A 296 -4.84 -14.42 4.57
C ALA A 296 -5.59 -15.68 5.04
N GLY A 297 -6.80 -15.50 5.57
CA GLY A 297 -7.63 -16.56 6.13
C GLY A 297 -7.21 -16.99 7.54
N LEU A 298 -8.14 -17.63 8.24
CA LEU A 298 -7.95 -18.05 9.64
C LEU A 298 -6.75 -18.98 9.82
N ASN A 299 -6.57 -19.96 8.91
CA ASN A 299 -5.49 -20.93 9.02
C ASN A 299 -4.10 -20.27 8.97
N LYS A 300 -3.93 -19.22 8.14
CA LYS A 300 -2.68 -18.47 8.08
C LYS A 300 -2.43 -17.72 9.39
N ILE A 301 -3.44 -17.06 9.94
CA ILE A 301 -3.31 -16.36 11.23
C ILE A 301 -2.95 -17.34 12.35
N LYS A 302 -3.62 -18.50 12.43
CA LYS A 302 -3.30 -19.55 13.42
C LYS A 302 -1.86 -20.06 13.25
N SER A 303 -1.42 -20.31 12.01
CA SER A 303 -0.05 -20.74 11.73
C SER A 303 0.98 -19.68 12.17
N ASN A 304 0.70 -18.39 11.93
CA ASN A 304 1.56 -17.30 12.37
C ASN A 304 1.66 -17.22 13.91
N ILE A 305 0.55 -17.44 14.61
CA ILE A 305 0.53 -17.48 16.08
C ILE A 305 1.32 -18.68 16.62
N LEU A 306 1.12 -19.86 16.03
CA LEU A 306 1.87 -21.06 16.44
C LEU A 306 3.38 -20.89 16.24
N ALA A 307 3.81 -20.21 15.18
CA ALA A 307 5.21 -19.90 14.96
C ALA A 307 5.80 -18.92 16.00
N LEU A 308 4.96 -18.16 16.71
CA LEU A 308 5.38 -17.26 17.79
C LEU A 308 5.44 -17.95 19.16
N ILE A 309 4.52 -18.89 19.46
CA ILE A 309 4.42 -19.50 20.78
C ILE A 309 5.24 -20.79 20.94
N ASN A 310 5.67 -21.39 19.83
CA ASN A 310 6.52 -22.59 19.81
C ASN A 310 8.04 -22.26 19.78
N GLN A 311 8.40 -21.06 20.20
CA GLN A 311 9.79 -20.59 20.32
C GLN A 311 10.47 -21.10 21.58
#